data_9037837e84859b96ddb39347fbc44553
#
_entry.id   9037837e84859b96ddb39347fbc44553
#
_cell.length_a   1.000
_cell.length_b   1.000
_cell.length_c   1.000
_cell.angle_alpha   90.00
_cell.angle_beta   90.00
_cell.angle_gamma   90.00
#
_symmetry.space_group_name_H-M   'P 1'
#
loop_
_entity.id
_entity.type
_entity.pdbx_description
1 polymer ?
#
loop_
_entity_poly.entity_id
_entity_poly.type
_entity_poly.pdbx_seq_one_letter_code
_entity_poly.pdbx_strand_id
1 'polypeptide(L)'
;MKYLRLMRYLIILIIVFTAFKVSGKELEMLDMWYSEDVTRVDVGETITWKPTVGGHNVHFVAWPEEYKMTQKPSGRIGQEYTITLTEPGIYVYLCTPHVRHGMISFIIVGDDISNKDQIAETLLFGKSQTKLDEFVESL
;
A
#
# COMPACT_ATOMS: atom_id res chain seq x y z
N MET A 1 6.11 -51.02 -11.51
CA MET A 1 7.07 -50.17 -10.77
C MET A 1 7.32 -48.80 -11.43
N LYS A 2 7.34 -48.67 -12.76
CA LYS A 2 7.48 -47.36 -13.44
C LYS A 2 6.34 -46.37 -13.11
N TYR A 3 5.12 -46.81 -13.02
CA TYR A 3 3.95 -45.98 -12.74
C TYR A 3 3.91 -45.42 -11.30
N LEU A 4 4.45 -46.18 -10.34
CA LEU A 4 4.52 -45.73 -8.96
C LEU A 4 5.52 -44.54 -8.76
N ARG A 5 6.59 -44.52 -9.54
CA ARG A 5 7.58 -43.41 -9.53
C ARG A 5 7.00 -42.14 -10.18
N LEU A 6 6.31 -42.28 -11.31
CA LEU A 6 5.61 -41.18 -11.99
C LEU A 6 4.51 -40.58 -11.12
N MET A 7 3.76 -41.42 -10.40
CA MET A 7 2.71 -40.96 -9.49
C MET A 7 3.27 -40.14 -8.29
N ARG A 8 4.46 -40.50 -7.78
CA ARG A 8 5.15 -39.75 -6.74
C ARG A 8 5.58 -38.34 -7.19
N TYR A 9 6.05 -38.18 -8.42
CA TYR A 9 6.41 -36.88 -8.99
C TYR A 9 5.19 -36.02 -9.32
N LEU A 10 4.09 -36.63 -9.75
CA LEU A 10 2.82 -35.90 -9.96
C LEU A 10 2.23 -35.36 -8.65
N ILE A 11 2.30 -36.12 -7.56
CA ILE A 11 1.84 -35.68 -6.23
C ILE A 11 2.72 -34.53 -5.69
N ILE A 12 4.03 -34.58 -5.90
CA ILE A 12 4.96 -33.53 -5.49
C ILE A 12 4.70 -32.24 -6.30
N LEU A 13 4.40 -32.36 -7.61
CA LEU A 13 4.09 -31.20 -8.45
C LEU A 13 2.77 -30.52 -8.07
N ILE A 14 1.78 -31.28 -7.62
CA ILE A 14 0.48 -30.74 -7.18
C ILE A 14 0.60 -30.02 -5.82
N ILE A 15 1.48 -30.50 -4.92
CA ILE A 15 1.67 -29.88 -3.58
C ILE A 15 2.39 -28.54 -3.67
N VAL A 16 3.26 -28.33 -4.66
CA VAL A 16 3.98 -27.05 -4.85
C VAL A 16 3.06 -25.95 -5.40
N PHE A 17 1.94 -26.30 -6.04
CA PHE A 17 1.03 -25.32 -6.66
C PHE A 17 -0.04 -24.73 -5.70
N THR A 18 -0.16 -25.22 -4.47
CA THR A 18 -1.24 -24.81 -3.55
C THR A 18 -0.84 -23.75 -2.52
N ALA A 19 0.34 -23.13 -2.60
CA ALA A 19 0.85 -22.22 -1.58
C ALA A 19 0.91 -20.73 -1.98
N PHE A 20 0.29 -20.30 -3.08
CA PHE A 20 0.10 -18.87 -3.33
C PHE A 20 -1.17 -18.37 -2.64
N LYS A 21 -1.09 -18.11 -1.34
CA LYS A 21 -2.04 -17.18 -0.71
C LYS A 21 -1.72 -15.79 -1.26
N VAL A 22 -2.53 -15.30 -2.18
CA VAL A 22 -2.63 -13.87 -2.43
C VAL A 22 -3.22 -13.27 -1.15
N SER A 23 -2.37 -12.83 -0.25
CA SER A 23 -2.77 -12.08 0.94
C SER A 23 -2.98 -10.65 0.51
N GLY A 24 -4.23 -10.18 0.53
CA GLY A 24 -4.55 -8.77 0.35
C GLY A 24 -4.61 -8.08 1.71
N LYS A 25 -4.06 -6.87 1.81
CA LYS A 25 -4.17 -6.01 2.99
C LYS A 25 -5.43 -5.16 2.87
N GLU A 26 -6.30 -5.19 3.87
CA GLU A 26 -7.45 -4.29 3.96
C GLU A 26 -7.17 -3.16 4.95
N LEU A 27 -7.48 -1.93 4.55
CA LEU A 27 -7.43 -0.72 5.36
C LEU A 27 -8.81 -0.05 5.34
N GLU A 28 -9.11 0.74 6.36
CA GLU A 28 -10.37 1.46 6.47
C GLU A 28 -10.15 2.97 6.39
N MET A 29 -11.08 3.67 5.75
CA MET A 29 -11.20 5.12 5.79
C MET A 29 -12.19 5.48 6.91
N LEU A 30 -11.65 5.96 8.02
CA LEU A 30 -12.39 6.32 9.23
C LEU A 30 -12.72 7.83 9.25
N ASP A 31 -13.10 8.39 10.38
CA ASP A 31 -13.63 9.75 10.46
C ASP A 31 -12.64 10.83 9.94
N MET A 32 -11.41 10.84 10.43
CA MET A 32 -10.38 11.81 9.99
C MET A 32 -9.01 11.15 9.83
N TRP A 33 -8.96 9.82 9.72
CA TRP A 33 -7.74 9.03 9.61
C TRP A 33 -8.00 7.72 8.87
N TYR A 34 -6.93 7.08 8.43
CA TYR A 34 -6.94 5.70 7.97
C TYR A 34 -6.68 4.76 9.15
N SER A 35 -7.09 3.52 9.06
CA SER A 35 -6.96 2.54 10.14
C SER A 35 -5.52 2.27 10.58
N GLU A 36 -4.55 2.59 9.74
CA GLU A 36 -3.12 2.49 10.05
C GLU A 36 -2.39 3.74 9.58
N ASP A 37 -1.53 4.31 10.43
CA ASP A 37 -0.68 5.46 10.07
C ASP A 37 0.48 5.02 9.17
N VAL A 38 1.08 3.85 9.46
CA VAL A 38 2.13 3.23 8.66
C VAL A 38 1.80 1.77 8.42
N THR A 39 1.64 1.39 7.17
CA THR A 39 1.36 0.02 6.75
C THR A 39 2.60 -0.59 6.13
N ARG A 40 2.99 -1.79 6.55
CA ARG A 40 4.08 -2.56 5.94
C ARG A 40 3.50 -3.72 5.16
N VAL A 41 3.93 -3.86 3.92
CA VAL A 41 3.48 -4.91 3.00
C VAL A 41 4.65 -5.50 2.22
N ASP A 42 4.45 -6.71 1.70
CA ASP A 42 5.40 -7.35 0.80
C ASP A 42 5.29 -6.78 -0.63
N VAL A 43 6.37 -6.88 -1.39
CA VAL A 43 6.36 -6.53 -2.82
C VAL A 43 5.32 -7.38 -3.56
N GLY A 44 4.46 -6.73 -4.34
CA GLY A 44 3.40 -7.39 -5.10
C GLY A 44 2.10 -7.60 -4.30
N GLU A 45 2.02 -7.13 -3.07
CA GLU A 45 0.80 -7.22 -2.27
C GLU A 45 -0.25 -6.22 -2.75
N THR A 46 -1.50 -6.65 -2.72
CA THR A 46 -2.66 -5.82 -3.05
C THR A 46 -3.24 -5.20 -1.79
N ILE A 47 -3.47 -3.89 -1.82
CA ILE A 47 -4.06 -3.14 -0.71
C ILE A 47 -5.41 -2.60 -1.16
N THR A 48 -6.42 -2.76 -0.30
CA THR A 48 -7.77 -2.26 -0.51
C THR A 48 -8.19 -1.36 0.64
N TRP A 49 -8.62 -0.14 0.32
CA TRP A 49 -9.21 0.78 1.31
C TRP A 49 -10.72 0.77 1.20
N LYS A 50 -11.37 0.48 2.32
CA LYS A 50 -12.84 0.46 2.43
C LYS A 50 -13.36 1.73 3.07
N PRO A 51 -14.37 2.39 2.48
CA PRO A 51 -14.99 3.59 3.05
C PRO A 51 -15.93 3.22 4.20
N THR A 52 -15.39 3.02 5.39
CA THR A 52 -16.18 2.73 6.61
C THR A 52 -16.99 3.95 7.04
N VAL A 53 -16.39 5.14 6.89
CA VAL A 53 -17.08 6.43 7.04
C VAL A 53 -17.04 7.16 5.69
N GLY A 54 -18.14 7.80 5.32
CA GLY A 54 -18.26 8.51 4.05
C GLY A 54 -17.45 9.81 3.98
N GLY A 55 -17.25 10.32 2.77
CA GLY A 55 -16.59 11.61 2.54
C GLY A 55 -15.06 11.56 2.39
N HIS A 56 -14.49 10.37 2.28
CA HIS A 56 -13.05 10.15 2.19
C HIS A 56 -12.64 9.49 0.87
N ASN A 57 -11.38 9.66 0.50
CA ASN A 57 -10.76 8.95 -0.61
C ASN A 57 -9.29 8.63 -0.29
N VAL A 58 -8.66 7.88 -1.19
CA VAL A 58 -7.21 7.65 -1.23
C VAL A 58 -6.64 8.42 -2.41
N HIS A 59 -5.63 9.24 -2.17
CA HIS A 59 -4.89 9.96 -3.20
C HIS A 59 -3.39 9.83 -2.93
N PHE A 60 -2.69 9.09 -3.81
CA PHE A 60 -1.24 8.97 -3.73
C PHE A 60 -0.58 10.26 -4.19
N VAL A 61 0.39 10.76 -3.42
CA VAL A 61 1.10 12.01 -3.67
C VAL A 61 2.61 11.81 -3.86
N ALA A 62 3.17 10.71 -3.36
CA ALA A 62 4.56 10.34 -3.58
C ALA A 62 4.73 8.82 -3.57
N TRP A 63 5.66 8.31 -4.37
CA TRP A 63 6.01 6.91 -4.52
C TRP A 63 7.41 6.77 -5.14
N PRO A 64 8.05 5.57 -5.09
CA PRO A 64 9.35 5.35 -5.73
C PRO A 64 9.31 5.71 -7.23
N GLU A 65 10.34 6.37 -7.75
CA GLU A 65 10.40 6.83 -9.15
C GLU A 65 10.29 5.69 -10.16
N GLU A 66 10.76 4.49 -9.78
CA GLU A 66 10.71 3.29 -10.60
C GLU A 66 9.29 2.73 -10.75
N TYR A 67 8.39 3.05 -9.82
CA TYR A 67 7.02 2.55 -9.87
C TYR A 67 6.21 3.20 -10.98
N LYS A 68 5.79 2.40 -11.93
CA LYS A 68 4.91 2.83 -13.03
C LYS A 68 3.45 2.68 -12.59
N MET A 69 2.88 3.74 -12.06
CA MET A 69 1.46 3.74 -11.68
C MET A 69 0.58 3.62 -12.94
N THR A 70 -0.07 2.48 -13.10
CA THR A 70 -0.91 2.18 -14.29
C THR A 70 -2.35 2.63 -14.13
N GLN A 71 -2.77 2.93 -12.91
CA GLN A 71 -4.11 3.42 -12.60
C GLN A 71 -4.08 4.88 -12.13
N LYS A 72 -5.24 5.51 -12.02
CA LYS A 72 -5.32 6.87 -11.47
C LYS A 72 -4.82 6.88 -10.03
N PRO A 73 -3.93 7.81 -9.63
CA PRO A 73 -3.40 7.89 -8.27
C PRO A 73 -4.47 8.31 -7.24
N SER A 74 -5.67 8.68 -7.71
CA SER A 74 -6.76 9.13 -6.85
C SER A 74 -8.02 8.30 -7.04
N GLY A 75 -8.51 7.73 -5.94
CA GLY A 75 -9.84 7.15 -5.84
C GLY A 75 -10.93 8.22 -5.75
N ARG A 76 -12.17 7.82 -6.05
CA ARG A 76 -13.36 8.68 -5.87
C ARG A 76 -13.74 8.75 -4.39
N ILE A 77 -14.25 9.91 -3.98
CA ILE A 77 -14.76 10.11 -2.62
C ILE A 77 -15.91 9.13 -2.33
N GLY A 78 -15.84 8.46 -1.18
CA GLY A 78 -16.83 7.50 -0.72
C GLY A 78 -16.80 6.14 -1.42
N GLN A 79 -15.78 5.86 -2.22
CA GLN A 79 -15.63 4.58 -2.93
C GLN A 79 -14.40 3.82 -2.45
N GLU A 80 -14.48 2.49 -2.55
CA GLU A 80 -13.35 1.60 -2.34
C GLU A 80 -12.25 1.90 -3.36
N TYR A 81 -11.00 1.81 -2.92
CA TYR A 81 -9.82 1.94 -3.77
C TYR A 81 -8.89 0.75 -3.56
N THR A 82 -8.41 0.16 -4.64
CA THR A 82 -7.52 -1.00 -4.61
C THR A 82 -6.32 -0.77 -5.50
N ILE A 83 -5.13 -1.14 -5.03
CA ILE A 83 -3.87 -1.05 -5.78
C ILE A 83 -2.94 -2.21 -5.42
N THR A 84 -2.14 -2.66 -6.39
CA THR A 84 -1.05 -3.61 -6.18
C THR A 84 0.28 -2.87 -6.31
N LEU A 85 1.12 -2.93 -5.28
CA LEU A 85 2.40 -2.24 -5.22
C LEU A 85 3.54 -3.22 -5.51
N THR A 86 4.17 -3.05 -6.67
CA THR A 86 5.19 -3.98 -7.20
C THR A 86 6.62 -3.50 -7.03
N GLU A 87 6.82 -2.24 -6.63
CA GLU A 87 8.14 -1.69 -6.37
C GLU A 87 8.36 -1.47 -4.88
N PRO A 88 9.52 -1.89 -4.32
CA PRO A 88 9.85 -1.61 -2.93
C PRO A 88 10.07 -0.11 -2.71
N GLY A 89 9.80 0.34 -1.49
CA GLY A 89 9.99 1.73 -1.10
C GLY A 89 8.80 2.31 -0.33
N ILE A 90 8.89 3.61 -0.07
CA ILE A 90 7.89 4.38 0.66
C ILE A 90 6.89 5.00 -0.31
N TYR A 91 5.62 4.85 0.02
CA TYR A 91 4.48 5.46 -0.67
C TYR A 91 3.73 6.36 0.32
N VAL A 92 3.31 7.52 -0.15
CA VAL A 92 2.54 8.49 0.64
C VAL A 92 1.18 8.69 0.01
N TYR A 93 0.13 8.57 0.81
CA TYR A 93 -1.24 8.82 0.37
C TYR A 93 -2.02 9.62 1.41
N LEU A 94 -3.02 10.34 0.95
CA LEU A 94 -3.83 11.22 1.77
C LEU A 94 -5.29 11.25 1.29
N CYS A 95 -6.16 11.82 2.12
CA CYS A 95 -7.53 12.15 1.77
C CYS A 95 -7.60 13.58 1.26
N THR A 96 -8.03 13.79 0.01
CA THR A 96 -8.01 15.13 -0.61
C THR A 96 -8.86 16.16 0.13
N PRO A 97 -10.10 15.88 0.61
CA PRO A 97 -10.87 16.85 1.39
C PRO A 97 -10.28 17.14 2.78
N HIS A 98 -9.44 16.25 3.34
CA HIS A 98 -8.97 16.37 4.73
C HIS A 98 -7.45 16.51 4.87
N VAL A 99 -6.75 16.85 3.79
CA VAL A 99 -5.28 17.03 3.80
C VAL A 99 -4.83 18.06 4.86
N ARG A 100 -5.55 19.17 5.00
CA ARG A 100 -5.21 20.21 6.01
C ARG A 100 -5.35 19.72 7.45
N HIS A 101 -6.21 18.73 7.67
CA HIS A 101 -6.48 18.14 8.98
C HIS A 101 -5.54 16.99 9.35
N GLY A 102 -4.66 16.59 8.42
CA GLY A 102 -3.68 15.54 8.63
C GLY A 102 -4.19 14.13 8.36
N MET A 103 -5.20 13.96 7.49
CA MET A 103 -5.60 12.64 7.01
C MET A 103 -4.64 12.17 5.91
N ILE A 104 -3.51 11.66 6.36
CA ILE A 104 -2.38 11.14 5.58
C ILE A 104 -1.88 9.86 6.22
N SER A 105 -1.35 8.94 5.42
CA SER A 105 -0.69 7.72 5.89
C SER A 105 0.38 7.26 4.90
N PHE A 106 1.16 6.25 5.34
CA PHE A 106 2.35 5.80 4.66
C PHE A 106 2.32 4.29 4.44
N ILE A 107 2.91 3.84 3.33
CA ILE A 107 3.14 2.42 3.08
C ILE A 107 4.63 2.22 2.88
N ILE A 108 5.19 1.20 3.53
CA ILE A 108 6.55 0.72 3.29
C ILE A 108 6.45 -0.66 2.64
N VAL A 109 6.87 -0.75 1.40
CA VAL A 109 6.85 -1.98 0.60
C VAL A 109 8.21 -2.65 0.65
N GLY A 110 8.25 -3.94 1.03
CA GLY A 110 9.48 -4.73 1.05
C GLY A 110 10.52 -4.26 2.08
N ASP A 111 10.07 -3.61 3.17
CA ASP A 111 10.94 -2.99 4.19
C ASP A 111 12.02 -2.04 3.62
N ASP A 112 11.77 -1.48 2.45
CA ASP A 112 12.69 -0.58 1.74
C ASP A 112 12.35 0.88 2.05
N ILE A 113 13.33 1.64 2.49
CA ILE A 113 13.23 3.07 2.77
C ILE A 113 14.24 3.89 1.95
N SER A 114 14.78 3.32 0.88
CA SER A 114 15.84 3.94 0.07
C SER A 114 15.42 5.26 -0.58
N ASN A 115 14.12 5.46 -0.83
CA ASN A 115 13.58 6.71 -1.35
C ASN A 115 13.19 7.74 -0.27
N LYS A 116 13.66 7.58 0.98
CA LYS A 116 13.35 8.49 2.11
C LYS A 116 13.60 9.95 1.76
N ASP A 117 14.75 10.26 1.16
CA ASP A 117 15.12 11.64 0.82
C ASP A 117 14.16 12.24 -0.23
N GLN A 118 13.75 11.45 -1.22
CA GLN A 118 12.72 11.85 -2.19
C GLN A 118 11.37 12.13 -1.51
N ILE A 119 10.98 11.30 -0.55
CA ILE A 119 9.73 11.48 0.21
C ILE A 119 9.79 12.77 1.05
N ALA A 120 10.94 13.10 1.64
CA ALA A 120 11.16 14.30 2.41
C ALA A 120 10.97 15.60 1.60
N GLU A 121 11.15 15.56 0.29
CA GLU A 121 10.93 16.71 -0.61
C GLU A 121 9.46 16.96 -0.96
N THR A 122 8.55 16.06 -0.53
CA THR A 122 7.12 16.21 -0.81
C THR A 122 6.53 17.38 -0.04
N LEU A 123 5.89 18.31 -0.74
CA LEU A 123 5.24 19.47 -0.14
C LEU A 123 3.74 19.22 0.02
N LEU A 124 3.26 19.34 1.25
CA LEU A 124 1.87 19.15 1.63
C LEU A 124 1.31 20.40 2.33
N PHE A 125 0.08 20.30 2.81
CA PHE A 125 -0.62 21.41 3.48
C PHE A 125 -1.05 21.04 4.90
N GLY A 126 -0.94 22.03 5.81
CA GLY A 126 -1.45 21.94 7.17
C GLY A 126 -0.81 20.80 7.96
N LYS A 127 -1.62 20.08 8.74
CA LYS A 127 -1.13 19.00 9.61
C LYS A 127 -0.56 17.79 8.84
N SER A 128 -0.88 17.64 7.56
CA SER A 128 -0.29 16.57 6.75
C SER A 128 1.20 16.79 6.52
N GLN A 129 1.67 18.05 6.38
CA GLN A 129 3.10 18.34 6.31
C GLN A 129 3.81 17.93 7.62
N THR A 130 3.26 18.32 8.77
CA THR A 130 3.82 17.95 10.07
C THR A 130 3.95 16.45 10.24
N LYS A 131 2.90 15.69 9.89
CA LYS A 131 2.91 14.21 9.96
C LYS A 131 3.93 13.59 9.00
N LEU A 132 4.11 14.16 7.80
CA LEU A 132 5.13 13.70 6.86
C LEU A 132 6.53 13.91 7.45
N ASP A 133 6.80 15.11 7.99
CA ASP A 133 8.10 15.44 8.57
C ASP A 133 8.42 14.50 9.77
N GLU A 134 7.46 14.32 10.68
CA GLU A 134 7.57 13.39 11.81
C GLU A 134 7.81 11.93 11.34
N PHE A 135 7.11 11.49 10.31
CA PHE A 135 7.31 10.15 9.73
C PHE A 135 8.72 10.00 9.17
N VAL A 136 9.19 10.95 8.36
CA VAL A 136 10.55 10.93 7.78
C VAL A 136 11.63 10.96 8.87
N GLU A 137 11.44 11.74 9.92
CA GLU A 137 12.37 11.78 11.06
C GLU A 137 12.41 10.45 11.84
N SER A 138 11.32 9.68 11.83
CA SER A 138 11.21 8.41 12.54
C SER A 138 11.91 7.23 11.84
N LEU A 139 12.31 7.40 10.58
CA LEU A 139 13.00 6.39 9.75
C LEU A 139 14.52 6.47 9.95
#